data_6c296d5e30f509d3ba3be41ad4982d03
#
_entry.id   6c296d5e30f509d3ba3be41ad4982d03
#
_cell.length_a   1.000
_cell.length_b   1.000
_cell.length_c   1.000
_cell.angle_alpha   90.00
_cell.angle_beta   90.00
_cell.angle_gamma   90.00
#
_symmetry.space_group_name_H-M   'P 1'
#
loop_
_entity.id
_entity.type
_entity.pdbx_description
1 polymer ?
#
loop_
_entity_poly.entity_id
_entity_poly.type
_entity_poly.pdbx_seq_one_letter_code
_entity_poly.pdbx_strand_id
1 'polypeptide(L)'
;MNENTKKQVREFYDQVGWSQVGDGTYQNARYEDLRPVAREYIHKTRLRVMDGLIPTGRFLLDAGSGPVQYEEYKVYSQGYQKRVCLDISIQALRAARDRIGDHGLFVVGDLANLPFQSGAFDGAVSMHAIHHLALTEHPRAYREIHRVLASGRTAAIVNGWHEPFLSRMAEPLIGLMRKLSGRSAKMKKEWLNEEEPAGTFVQKMTPEWLKREVGSMMTIEIKPWRSMSTRLLRWFVRPFGGRTFLRFVFWLEGLFPKFFAENGQYPLIVVRK
;
A
#
# COMPACT_ATOMS: atom_id res chain seq x y z
N MET A 1 -6.56 5.56 -19.54
CA MET A 1 -5.19 6.06 -19.28
C MET A 1 -4.45 6.02 -20.60
N ASN A 2 -3.66 7.04 -20.89
CA ASN A 2 -2.78 6.99 -22.06
C ASN A 2 -1.79 5.82 -21.84
N GLU A 3 -1.62 4.94 -22.82
CA GLU A 3 -0.61 3.85 -22.79
C GLU A 3 0.78 4.35 -22.33
N ASN A 4 1.05 5.61 -22.64
CA ASN A 4 2.28 6.28 -22.23
C ASN A 4 2.49 6.35 -20.71
N THR A 5 1.43 6.56 -19.91
CA THR A 5 1.56 6.59 -18.42
C THR A 5 1.81 5.19 -17.86
N LYS A 6 1.15 4.14 -18.38
CA LYS A 6 1.41 2.75 -17.97
C LYS A 6 2.83 2.34 -18.33
N LYS A 7 3.30 2.73 -19.52
CA LYS A 7 4.68 2.53 -19.95
C LYS A 7 5.66 3.22 -19.01
N GLN A 8 5.43 4.49 -18.65
CA GLN A 8 6.25 5.24 -17.69
C GLN A 8 6.31 4.56 -16.31
N VAL A 9 5.17 4.09 -15.79
CA VAL A 9 5.12 3.37 -14.49
C VAL A 9 5.92 2.07 -14.58
N ARG A 10 5.74 1.28 -15.66
CA ARG A 10 6.48 0.04 -15.85
C ARG A 10 7.98 0.29 -15.95
N GLU A 11 8.41 1.23 -16.78
CA GLU A 11 9.83 1.57 -16.97
C GLU A 11 10.47 2.04 -15.65
N PHE A 12 9.77 2.86 -14.88
CA PHE A 12 10.24 3.26 -13.55
C PHE A 12 10.47 2.07 -12.63
N TYR A 13 9.51 1.14 -12.53
CA TYR A 13 9.63 0.00 -11.66
C TYR A 13 10.64 -1.04 -12.17
N ASP A 14 10.76 -1.23 -13.47
CA ASP A 14 11.75 -2.14 -14.06
C ASP A 14 13.20 -1.63 -13.90
N GLN A 15 13.40 -0.31 -13.92
CA GLN A 15 14.75 0.28 -13.92
C GLN A 15 15.19 0.78 -12.53
N VAL A 16 14.25 1.29 -11.72
CA VAL A 16 14.56 2.04 -10.50
C VAL A 16 13.83 1.49 -9.28
N GLY A 17 12.51 1.41 -9.31
CA GLY A 17 11.69 1.17 -8.13
C GLY A 17 12.01 -0.15 -7.41
N TRP A 18 12.36 -1.17 -8.15
CA TRP A 18 12.73 -2.48 -7.65
C TRP A 18 14.22 -2.79 -7.73
N SER A 19 15.07 -1.78 -7.98
CA SER A 19 16.52 -1.95 -7.82
C SER A 19 16.87 -2.09 -6.33
N GLN A 20 17.79 -2.99 -6.01
CA GLN A 20 18.33 -3.13 -4.66
C GLN A 20 19.42 -2.08 -4.42
N VAL A 21 19.41 -1.48 -3.25
CA VAL A 21 20.45 -0.53 -2.78
C VAL A 21 21.25 -1.18 -1.66
N GLY A 22 22.49 -0.79 -1.54
CA GLY A 22 23.58 -1.17 -0.63
C GLY A 22 23.39 -2.26 0.44
N ASP A 23 22.26 -2.31 1.12
CA ASP A 23 21.93 -3.29 2.16
C ASP A 23 20.93 -4.37 1.72
N GLY A 24 20.65 -4.47 0.41
CA GLY A 24 19.64 -5.38 -0.15
C GLY A 24 18.20 -4.89 -0.05
N THR A 25 18.00 -3.67 0.44
CA THR A 25 16.67 -3.04 0.50
C THR A 25 16.29 -2.51 -0.89
N TYR A 26 15.04 -2.64 -1.29
CA TYR A 26 14.56 -2.04 -2.54
C TYR A 26 14.52 -0.52 -2.46
N GLN A 27 14.84 0.16 -3.56
CA GLN A 27 14.79 1.62 -3.66
C GLN A 27 13.45 2.17 -3.17
N ASN A 28 12.34 1.52 -3.50
CA ASN A 28 11.00 1.91 -3.07
C ASN A 28 10.77 1.77 -1.56
N ALA A 29 11.52 0.93 -0.83
CA ALA A 29 11.42 0.78 0.61
C ALA A 29 11.93 2.02 1.38
N ARG A 30 12.69 2.91 0.76
CA ARG A 30 13.14 4.18 1.36
C ARG A 30 11.99 5.10 1.76
N TYR A 31 10.83 4.95 1.15
CA TYR A 31 9.63 5.69 1.53
C TYR A 31 8.99 5.19 2.83
N GLU A 32 9.49 4.11 3.41
CA GLU A 32 9.04 3.59 4.70
C GLU A 32 9.90 4.10 5.86
N ASP A 33 9.37 4.11 7.07
CA ASP A 33 10.14 4.41 8.28
C ASP A 33 10.77 3.12 8.84
N LEU A 34 12.03 2.87 8.48
CA LEU A 34 12.75 1.66 8.87
C LEU A 34 13.36 1.75 10.28
N ARG A 35 13.17 2.84 11.02
CA ARG A 35 13.74 3.01 12.37
C ARG A 35 13.19 1.97 13.36
N PRO A 36 14.04 1.43 14.26
CA PRO A 36 13.63 0.42 15.25
C PRO A 36 12.43 0.83 16.11
N VAL A 37 12.27 2.14 16.37
CA VAL A 37 11.17 2.69 17.17
C VAL A 37 9.81 2.51 16.51
N ALA A 38 9.73 2.51 15.17
CA ALA A 38 8.50 2.37 14.40
C ALA A 38 8.17 0.91 14.03
N ARG A 39 9.15 0.00 14.14
CA ARG A 39 9.05 -1.38 13.61
C ARG A 39 7.82 -2.13 14.12
N GLU A 40 7.56 -2.10 15.44
CA GLU A 40 6.41 -2.81 16.03
C GLU A 40 5.07 -2.30 15.47
N TYR A 41 4.92 -0.98 15.38
CA TYR A 41 3.71 -0.36 14.85
C TYR A 41 3.49 -0.70 13.37
N ILE A 42 4.55 -0.58 12.55
CA ILE A 42 4.50 -0.89 11.12
C ILE A 42 4.18 -2.37 10.91
N HIS A 43 4.82 -3.27 11.65
CA HIS A 43 4.55 -4.70 11.60
C HIS A 43 3.07 -5.01 11.92
N LYS A 44 2.55 -4.50 13.03
CA LYS A 44 1.14 -4.71 13.42
C LYS A 44 0.15 -4.15 12.41
N THR A 45 0.44 -2.96 11.84
CA THR A 45 -0.45 -2.36 10.84
C THR A 45 -0.46 -3.14 9.53
N ARG A 46 0.68 -3.70 9.10
CA ARG A 46 0.73 -4.56 7.92
C ARG A 46 -0.13 -5.81 8.10
N LEU A 47 -0.12 -6.43 9.29
CA LEU A 47 -0.93 -7.62 9.57
C LEU A 47 -2.44 -7.35 9.58
N ARG A 48 -2.90 -6.09 9.73
CA ARG A 48 -4.33 -5.74 9.63
C ARG A 48 -4.98 -6.09 8.29
N VAL A 49 -4.20 -6.33 7.25
CA VAL A 49 -4.71 -6.85 5.97
C VAL A 49 -5.47 -8.15 6.17
N MET A 50 -5.04 -8.98 7.13
CA MET A 50 -5.70 -10.24 7.47
C MET A 50 -7.13 -10.04 8.01
N ASP A 51 -7.44 -8.88 8.62
CA ASP A 51 -8.79 -8.55 9.10
C ASP A 51 -9.79 -8.29 7.95
N GLY A 52 -9.28 -8.15 6.73
CA GLY A 52 -10.05 -7.97 5.50
C GLY A 52 -10.12 -9.21 4.60
N LEU A 53 -9.44 -10.30 4.96
CA LEU A 53 -9.34 -11.52 4.16
C LEU A 53 -10.04 -12.70 4.83
N ILE A 54 -10.63 -13.57 4.02
CA ILE A 54 -10.94 -14.94 4.46
C ILE A 54 -9.61 -15.72 4.45
N PRO A 55 -9.18 -16.32 5.58
CA PRO A 55 -7.79 -16.70 5.76
C PRO A 55 -7.34 -17.93 4.93
N THR A 56 -8.28 -18.62 4.25
CA THR A 56 -8.00 -19.88 3.54
C THR A 56 -8.66 -19.92 2.15
N GLY A 57 -8.01 -20.61 1.22
CA GLY A 57 -8.52 -20.81 -0.13
C GLY A 57 -7.54 -21.54 -1.04
N ARG A 58 -7.92 -21.71 -2.31
CA ARG A 58 -7.02 -22.26 -3.34
C ARG A 58 -6.08 -21.17 -3.87
N PHE A 59 -6.63 -20.07 -4.33
CA PHE A 59 -5.88 -19.00 -4.98
C PHE A 59 -6.11 -17.65 -4.30
N LEU A 60 -5.02 -17.01 -3.87
CA LEU A 60 -4.99 -15.60 -3.51
C LEU A 60 -4.43 -14.80 -4.69
N LEU A 61 -5.19 -13.83 -5.21
CA LEU A 61 -4.65 -12.84 -6.14
C LEU A 61 -3.89 -11.76 -5.37
N ASP A 62 -2.67 -11.48 -5.79
CA ASP A 62 -1.90 -10.31 -5.36
C ASP A 62 -1.77 -9.34 -6.54
N ALA A 63 -2.65 -8.35 -6.57
CA ALA A 63 -2.84 -7.45 -7.69
C ALA A 63 -1.93 -6.20 -7.55
N GLY A 64 -0.88 -6.13 -8.36
CA GLY A 64 0.22 -5.20 -8.21
C GLY A 64 1.15 -5.65 -7.09
N SER A 65 1.63 -6.90 -7.17
CA SER A 65 2.32 -7.60 -6.07
C SER A 65 3.67 -6.98 -5.71
N GLY A 66 4.32 -6.29 -6.66
CA GLY A 66 5.72 -5.97 -6.51
C GLY A 66 6.56 -7.22 -6.24
N PRO A 67 7.73 -7.09 -5.60
CA PRO A 67 8.62 -8.21 -5.26
C PRO A 67 8.21 -8.96 -3.96
N VAL A 68 7.00 -8.73 -3.42
CA VAL A 68 6.60 -9.26 -2.09
C VAL A 68 7.64 -8.87 -1.02
N GLN A 69 7.98 -7.58 -0.96
CA GLN A 69 9.20 -7.08 -0.32
C GLN A 69 9.27 -7.23 1.21
N TYR A 70 8.14 -7.39 1.91
CA TYR A 70 8.09 -7.48 3.37
C TYR A 70 7.67 -8.88 3.83
N GLU A 71 8.21 -9.34 4.97
CA GLU A 71 7.88 -10.65 5.52
C GLU A 71 6.38 -10.77 5.87
N GLU A 72 5.78 -9.69 6.35
CA GLU A 72 4.34 -9.65 6.64
C GLU A 72 3.50 -9.93 5.39
N TYR A 73 3.97 -9.56 4.21
CA TYR A 73 3.24 -9.80 2.95
C TYR A 73 3.15 -11.29 2.61
N LYS A 74 4.11 -12.11 3.07
CA LYS A 74 4.05 -13.57 2.91
C LYS A 74 2.92 -14.19 3.73
N VAL A 75 2.60 -13.60 4.89
CA VAL A 75 1.53 -14.08 5.79
C VAL A 75 0.17 -14.08 5.09
N TYR A 76 -0.10 -13.13 4.19
CA TYR A 76 -1.41 -12.98 3.54
C TYR A 76 -1.85 -14.23 2.76
N SER A 77 -0.91 -15.03 2.27
CA SER A 77 -1.20 -16.24 1.49
C SER A 77 -0.90 -17.56 2.19
N GLN A 78 -0.52 -17.56 3.47
CA GLN A 78 -0.16 -18.80 4.18
C GLN A 78 -1.27 -19.85 4.22
N GLY A 79 -2.53 -19.42 4.28
CA GLY A 79 -3.69 -20.32 4.26
C GLY A 79 -4.21 -20.65 2.85
N TYR A 80 -3.54 -20.16 1.79
CA TYR A 80 -3.90 -20.43 0.41
C TYR A 80 -2.94 -21.45 -0.22
N GLN A 81 -3.43 -22.26 -1.16
CA GLN A 81 -2.58 -23.23 -1.85
C GLN A 81 -1.54 -22.53 -2.75
N LYS A 82 -1.95 -21.45 -3.42
CA LYS A 82 -1.07 -20.64 -4.29
C LYS A 82 -1.40 -19.15 -4.16
N ARG A 83 -0.34 -18.33 -4.29
CA ARG A 83 -0.42 -16.89 -4.49
C ARG A 83 -0.18 -16.56 -5.95
N VAL A 84 -1.14 -15.93 -6.60
CA VAL A 84 -1.00 -15.45 -7.98
C VAL A 84 -0.57 -13.99 -7.93
N CYS A 85 0.71 -13.75 -8.18
CA CYS A 85 1.30 -12.42 -8.25
C CYS A 85 1.09 -11.85 -9.65
N LEU A 86 0.33 -10.76 -9.76
CA LEU A 86 0.19 -10.00 -10.99
C LEU A 86 0.86 -8.63 -10.81
N ASP A 87 1.74 -8.29 -11.73
CA ASP A 87 2.40 -6.97 -11.77
C ASP A 87 2.70 -6.57 -13.21
N ILE A 88 2.81 -5.26 -13.47
CA ILE A 88 3.20 -4.73 -14.77
C ILE A 88 4.71 -4.88 -15.01
N SER A 89 5.50 -4.95 -13.94
CA SER A 89 6.95 -5.08 -13.94
C SER A 89 7.37 -6.55 -13.91
N ILE A 90 8.07 -6.99 -14.94
CA ILE A 90 8.67 -8.34 -14.99
C ILE A 90 9.78 -8.49 -13.94
N GLN A 91 10.49 -7.42 -13.60
CA GLN A 91 11.56 -7.44 -12.61
C GLN A 91 10.99 -7.67 -11.20
N ALA A 92 9.84 -7.02 -10.88
CA ALA A 92 9.12 -7.28 -9.64
C ALA A 92 8.74 -8.75 -9.50
N LEU A 93 8.20 -9.35 -10.56
CA LEU A 93 7.76 -10.76 -10.56
C LEU A 93 8.92 -11.75 -10.44
N ARG A 94 10.07 -11.45 -11.05
CA ARG A 94 11.29 -12.25 -10.87
C ARG A 94 11.73 -12.25 -9.41
N ALA A 95 11.80 -11.06 -8.80
CA ALA A 95 12.15 -10.94 -7.39
C ALA A 95 11.10 -11.59 -6.46
N ALA A 96 9.80 -11.49 -6.79
CA ALA A 96 8.74 -12.19 -6.07
C ALA A 96 8.93 -13.73 -6.14
N ARG A 97 9.28 -14.26 -7.32
CA ARG A 97 9.57 -15.69 -7.51
C ARG A 97 10.71 -16.18 -6.63
N ASP A 98 11.79 -15.41 -6.55
CA ASP A 98 12.93 -15.74 -5.69
C ASP A 98 12.55 -15.76 -4.20
N ARG A 99 11.54 -14.97 -3.80
CA ARG A 99 11.11 -14.85 -2.40
C ARG A 99 10.08 -15.87 -1.96
N ILE A 100 9.15 -16.27 -2.82
CA ILE A 100 8.04 -17.16 -2.45
C ILE A 100 8.05 -18.51 -3.20
N GLY A 101 8.99 -18.68 -4.13
CA GLY A 101 9.24 -19.97 -4.82
C GLY A 101 7.98 -20.59 -5.41
N ASP A 102 7.83 -21.89 -5.20
CA ASP A 102 6.73 -22.68 -5.76
C ASP A 102 5.36 -22.37 -5.18
N HIS A 103 5.27 -21.57 -4.10
CA HIS A 103 4.00 -21.07 -3.59
C HIS A 103 3.40 -20.02 -4.55
N GLY A 104 4.22 -19.38 -5.40
CA GLY A 104 3.84 -18.33 -6.34
C GLY A 104 3.49 -18.83 -7.73
N LEU A 105 2.52 -18.14 -8.36
CA LEU A 105 2.29 -18.11 -9.81
C LEU A 105 2.45 -16.66 -10.26
N PHE A 106 3.14 -16.41 -11.39
CA PHE A 106 3.57 -15.05 -11.75
C PHE A 106 3.05 -14.67 -13.13
N VAL A 107 2.30 -13.57 -13.21
CA VAL A 107 1.62 -13.10 -14.41
C VAL A 107 1.93 -11.62 -14.64
N VAL A 108 2.53 -11.29 -15.79
CA VAL A 108 2.66 -9.90 -16.21
C VAL A 108 1.31 -9.42 -16.71
N GLY A 109 0.78 -8.35 -16.11
CA GLY A 109 -0.56 -7.88 -16.47
C GLY A 109 -0.90 -6.49 -15.92
N ASP A 110 -2.02 -5.96 -16.42
CA ASP A 110 -2.57 -4.68 -16.03
C ASP A 110 -3.66 -4.88 -14.98
N LEU A 111 -3.52 -4.21 -13.83
CA LEU A 111 -4.48 -4.23 -12.72
C LEU A 111 -5.88 -3.74 -13.12
N ALA A 112 -5.97 -2.84 -14.10
CA ALA A 112 -7.25 -2.37 -14.63
C ALA A 112 -7.85 -3.28 -15.71
N ASN A 113 -7.18 -4.39 -16.06
CA ASN A 113 -7.63 -5.35 -17.06
C ASN A 113 -7.07 -6.75 -16.75
N LEU A 114 -7.60 -7.39 -15.70
CA LEU A 114 -7.09 -8.65 -15.18
C LEU A 114 -7.32 -9.81 -16.17
N PRO A 115 -6.26 -10.56 -16.54
CA PRO A 115 -6.37 -11.65 -17.53
C PRO A 115 -6.91 -12.95 -16.92
N PHE A 116 -7.87 -12.85 -16.01
CA PHE A 116 -8.43 -14.00 -15.30
C PHE A 116 -9.95 -14.10 -15.50
N GLN A 117 -10.47 -15.30 -15.39
CA GLN A 117 -11.90 -15.56 -15.41
C GLN A 117 -12.60 -14.99 -14.17
N SER A 118 -13.88 -14.68 -14.29
CA SER A 118 -14.73 -14.30 -13.16
C SER A 118 -14.79 -15.43 -12.13
N GLY A 119 -14.66 -15.09 -10.85
CA GLY A 119 -14.76 -16.06 -9.76
C GLY A 119 -13.55 -16.98 -9.56
N ALA A 120 -12.41 -16.66 -10.16
CA ALA A 120 -11.21 -17.51 -10.13
C ALA A 120 -10.47 -17.52 -8.77
N PHE A 121 -10.71 -16.51 -7.90
CA PHE A 121 -9.92 -16.31 -6.69
C PHE A 121 -10.76 -16.38 -5.42
N ASP A 122 -10.21 -17.04 -4.40
CA ASP A 122 -10.79 -17.15 -3.06
C ASP A 122 -10.43 -15.96 -2.15
N GLY A 123 -9.59 -15.07 -2.61
CA GLY A 123 -9.21 -13.83 -1.95
C GLY A 123 -8.36 -12.99 -2.86
N ALA A 124 -8.29 -11.69 -2.59
CA ALA A 124 -7.37 -10.81 -3.28
C ALA A 124 -6.75 -9.78 -2.33
N VAL A 125 -5.51 -9.40 -2.61
CA VAL A 125 -4.82 -8.27 -1.97
C VAL A 125 -4.31 -7.31 -3.03
N SER A 126 -4.24 -6.02 -2.70
CA SER A 126 -3.57 -5.01 -3.52
C SER A 126 -2.94 -3.96 -2.61
N MET A 127 -1.61 -3.91 -2.59
CA MET A 127 -0.87 -3.07 -1.65
C MET A 127 -0.20 -1.92 -2.38
N HIS A 128 -0.77 -0.70 -2.22
CA HIS A 128 -0.21 0.52 -2.81
C HIS A 128 -0.03 0.49 -4.34
N ALA A 129 -0.89 -0.24 -5.06
CA ALA A 129 -0.78 -0.40 -6.51
C ALA A 129 -1.79 0.46 -7.30
N ILE A 130 -3.06 0.52 -6.87
CA ILE A 130 -4.13 1.21 -7.63
C ILE A 130 -3.82 2.70 -7.84
N HIS A 131 -3.13 3.36 -6.91
CA HIS A 131 -2.79 4.77 -7.04
C HIS A 131 -1.78 5.09 -8.16
N HIS A 132 -1.19 4.08 -8.81
CA HIS A 132 -0.38 4.23 -10.02
C HIS A 132 -1.20 4.22 -11.31
N LEU A 133 -2.50 4.00 -11.21
CA LEU A 133 -3.47 4.20 -12.29
C LEU A 133 -3.98 5.65 -12.29
N ALA A 134 -4.47 6.13 -13.44
CA ALA A 134 -5.24 7.37 -13.46
C ALA A 134 -6.52 7.22 -12.63
N LEU A 135 -6.95 8.30 -11.96
CA LEU A 135 -8.12 8.28 -11.09
C LEU A 135 -9.38 7.79 -11.81
N THR A 136 -9.49 8.06 -13.12
CA THR A 136 -10.58 7.57 -13.99
C THR A 136 -10.56 6.05 -14.20
N GLU A 137 -9.43 5.39 -13.99
CA GLU A 137 -9.30 3.92 -14.10
C GLU A 137 -9.47 3.19 -12.76
N HIS A 138 -9.41 3.89 -11.62
CA HIS A 138 -9.60 3.27 -10.32
C HIS A 138 -10.91 2.47 -10.23
N PRO A 139 -12.10 2.99 -10.68
CA PRO A 139 -13.34 2.21 -10.63
C PRO A 139 -13.27 0.91 -11.46
N ARG A 140 -12.52 0.94 -12.56
CA ARG A 140 -12.30 -0.26 -13.38
C ARG A 140 -11.44 -1.28 -12.66
N ALA A 141 -10.35 -0.86 -12.01
CA ALA A 141 -9.51 -1.75 -11.22
C ALA A 141 -10.28 -2.43 -10.08
N TYR A 142 -11.11 -1.66 -9.35
CA TYR A 142 -11.99 -2.22 -8.31
C TYR A 142 -13.01 -3.22 -8.90
N ARG A 143 -13.63 -2.92 -10.06
CA ARG A 143 -14.53 -3.86 -10.74
C ARG A 143 -13.84 -5.14 -11.18
N GLU A 144 -12.61 -5.05 -11.69
CA GLU A 144 -11.83 -6.21 -12.09
C GLU A 144 -11.48 -7.11 -10.90
N ILE A 145 -11.00 -6.51 -9.78
CA ILE A 145 -10.75 -7.25 -8.54
C ILE A 145 -12.04 -7.93 -8.05
N HIS A 146 -13.16 -7.20 -8.01
CA HIS A 146 -14.46 -7.77 -7.62
C HIS A 146 -14.91 -8.87 -8.60
N ARG A 147 -14.73 -8.69 -9.90
CA ARG A 147 -15.14 -9.67 -10.94
C ARG A 147 -14.45 -11.01 -10.74
N VAL A 148 -13.13 -10.99 -10.47
CA VAL A 148 -12.32 -12.20 -10.36
C VAL A 148 -12.47 -12.90 -9.02
N LEU A 149 -13.01 -12.27 -7.98
CA LEU A 149 -13.35 -12.93 -6.72
C LEU A 149 -14.47 -13.94 -6.90
N ALA A 150 -14.39 -15.07 -6.20
CA ALA A 150 -15.49 -16.01 -6.05
C ALA A 150 -16.59 -15.42 -5.14
N SER A 151 -17.82 -15.92 -5.26
CA SER A 151 -18.94 -15.49 -4.42
C SER A 151 -18.66 -15.74 -2.95
N GLY A 152 -19.04 -14.80 -2.08
CA GLY A 152 -18.81 -14.85 -0.64
C GLY A 152 -17.35 -14.55 -0.23
N ARG A 153 -16.47 -14.15 -1.14
CA ARG A 153 -15.07 -13.86 -0.89
C ARG A 153 -14.77 -12.37 -0.79
N THR A 154 -13.57 -12.04 -0.31
CA THR A 154 -13.17 -10.66 -0.02
C THR A 154 -11.84 -10.28 -0.67
N ALA A 155 -11.70 -8.99 -0.97
CA ALA A 155 -10.39 -8.39 -1.29
C ALA A 155 -10.01 -7.35 -0.24
N ALA A 156 -8.74 -7.33 0.12
CA ALA A 156 -8.13 -6.35 1.03
C ALA A 156 -7.19 -5.42 0.24
N ILE A 157 -7.55 -4.15 0.14
CA ILE A 157 -6.87 -3.17 -0.70
C ILE A 157 -6.35 -2.03 0.18
N VAL A 158 -5.06 -1.71 0.08
CA VAL A 158 -4.44 -0.59 0.79
C VAL A 158 -3.92 0.44 -0.19
N ASN A 159 -4.38 1.69 -0.05
CA ASN A 159 -3.87 2.84 -0.77
C ASN A 159 -3.75 4.04 0.19
N GLY A 160 -3.03 5.10 -0.22
CA GLY A 160 -3.02 6.34 0.55
C GLY A 160 -4.16 7.26 0.14
N TRP A 161 -4.75 7.97 1.13
CA TRP A 161 -5.67 9.07 0.83
C TRP A 161 -4.95 10.29 0.24
N HIS A 162 -5.67 11.04 -0.59
CA HIS A 162 -5.25 12.38 -1.00
C HIS A 162 -5.45 13.35 0.17
N GLU A 163 -4.39 13.99 0.62
CA GLU A 163 -4.38 14.99 1.69
C GLU A 163 -5.23 14.66 2.94
N PRO A 164 -4.93 13.55 3.65
CA PRO A 164 -5.75 13.12 4.78
C PRO A 164 -5.76 14.18 5.89
N PHE A 165 -6.91 14.31 6.57
CA PHE A 165 -7.16 15.31 7.60
C PHE A 165 -6.06 15.36 8.67
N LEU A 166 -5.64 14.21 9.22
CA LEU A 166 -4.59 14.17 10.26
C LEU A 166 -3.25 14.71 9.76
N SER A 167 -2.90 14.47 8.49
CA SER A 167 -1.68 15.02 7.90
C SER A 167 -1.79 16.53 7.73
N ARG A 168 -2.91 17.04 7.24
CA ARG A 168 -3.15 18.50 7.11
C ARG A 168 -3.09 19.21 8.45
N MET A 169 -3.72 18.66 9.48
CA MET A 169 -3.70 19.23 10.84
C MET A 169 -2.29 19.26 11.45
N ALA A 170 -1.43 18.32 11.09
CA ALA A 170 -0.06 18.26 11.59
C ALA A 170 0.92 19.23 10.86
N GLU A 171 0.58 19.69 9.65
CA GLU A 171 1.47 20.54 8.83
C GLU A 171 1.94 21.84 9.52
N PRO A 172 1.06 22.64 10.16
CA PRO A 172 1.51 23.85 10.85
C PRO A 172 2.53 23.55 11.96
N LEU A 173 2.28 22.48 12.73
CA LEU A 173 3.19 22.06 13.80
C LEU A 173 4.53 21.57 13.25
N ILE A 174 4.50 20.76 12.18
CA ILE A 174 5.73 20.33 11.48
C ILE A 174 6.48 21.56 10.95
N GLY A 175 5.78 22.54 10.37
CA GLY A 175 6.36 23.80 9.91
C GLY A 175 7.07 24.57 11.02
N LEU A 176 6.44 24.68 12.20
CA LEU A 176 7.01 25.32 13.38
C LEU A 176 8.24 24.53 13.89
N MET A 177 8.11 23.22 14.07
CA MET A 177 9.22 22.35 14.49
C MET A 177 10.42 22.43 13.52
N ARG A 178 10.16 22.53 12.22
CA ARG A 178 11.21 22.72 11.21
C ARG A 178 11.95 24.04 11.39
N LYS A 179 11.23 25.13 11.63
CA LYS A 179 11.84 26.45 11.88
C LYS A 179 12.70 26.45 13.16
N LEU A 180 12.20 25.84 14.23
CA LEU A 180 12.89 25.81 15.53
C LEU A 180 14.11 24.86 15.57
N SER A 181 14.09 23.78 14.79
CA SER A 181 15.11 22.74 14.86
C SER A 181 16.33 22.99 13.96
N GLY A 182 16.32 24.02 13.13
CA GLY A 182 17.38 24.26 12.13
C GLY A 182 17.59 23.12 11.12
N ARG A 183 16.81 22.03 11.21
CA ARG A 183 16.93 20.82 10.40
C ARG A 183 16.51 20.99 8.94
N SER A 184 16.02 22.18 8.57
CA SER A 184 15.46 22.44 7.23
C SER A 184 16.44 22.15 6.09
N ALA A 185 17.70 22.53 6.24
CA ALA A 185 18.70 22.35 5.19
C ALA A 185 19.22 20.90 5.07
N LYS A 186 19.46 20.24 6.22
CA LYS A 186 20.02 18.87 6.24
C LYS A 186 18.99 17.83 5.78
N MET A 187 17.74 17.93 6.26
CA MET A 187 16.65 17.05 5.80
C MET A 187 16.25 17.28 4.35
N LYS A 188 16.29 18.53 3.86
CA LYS A 188 16.04 18.81 2.45
C LYS A 188 17.10 18.15 1.56
N LYS A 189 18.35 18.12 2.01
CA LYS A 189 19.47 17.47 1.31
C LYS A 189 19.40 15.93 1.35
N GLU A 190 18.90 15.34 2.46
CA GLU A 190 18.71 13.88 2.59
C GLU A 190 17.44 13.37 1.86
N TRP A 191 16.46 14.27 1.58
CA TRP A 191 15.17 13.91 0.98
C TRP A 191 15.04 14.35 -0.48
N LEU A 192 15.83 15.31 -0.90
CA LEU A 192 15.94 15.84 -2.24
C LEU A 192 17.41 15.70 -2.66
N ASN A 193 17.91 14.45 -2.73
CA ASN A 193 19.05 14.22 -3.58
C ASN A 193 18.56 14.55 -4.99
N GLU A 194 19.02 15.66 -5.54
CA GLU A 194 18.68 16.10 -6.90
C GLU A 194 19.11 15.08 -7.97
N GLU A 195 19.87 14.06 -7.58
CA GLU A 195 20.30 12.91 -8.38
C GLU A 195 19.36 11.70 -8.28
N GLU A 196 18.35 11.70 -7.37
CA GLU A 196 17.40 10.59 -7.29
C GLU A 196 16.32 10.73 -8.37
N PRO A 197 16.01 9.64 -9.10
CA PRO A 197 14.95 9.68 -10.10
C PRO A 197 13.65 10.16 -9.48
N ALA A 198 12.97 11.08 -10.15
CA ALA A 198 11.63 11.50 -9.75
C ALA A 198 10.74 10.27 -9.57
N GLY A 199 9.90 10.26 -8.54
CA GLY A 199 8.94 9.16 -8.31
C GLY A 199 8.05 8.95 -9.54
N THR A 200 7.45 7.78 -9.65
CA THR A 200 6.52 7.49 -10.75
C THR A 200 5.16 8.18 -10.55
N PHE A 201 4.31 8.09 -11.57
CA PHE A 201 2.95 8.62 -11.55
C PHE A 201 2.15 8.09 -10.36
N VAL A 202 1.49 8.99 -9.62
CA VAL A 202 0.63 8.68 -8.47
C VAL A 202 -0.60 9.59 -8.47
N GLN A 203 -1.80 8.99 -8.49
CA GLN A 203 -3.05 9.69 -8.20
C GLN A 203 -3.78 9.01 -7.05
N LYS A 204 -4.07 9.78 -6.01
CA LYS A 204 -4.77 9.30 -4.81
C LYS A 204 -6.20 9.78 -4.81
N MET A 205 -7.10 8.99 -4.23
CA MET A 205 -8.52 9.30 -4.05
C MET A 205 -8.79 9.85 -2.65
N THR A 206 -9.98 10.46 -2.48
CA THR A 206 -10.51 10.81 -1.15
C THR A 206 -11.52 9.76 -0.67
N PRO A 207 -11.84 9.71 0.64
CA PRO A 207 -12.89 8.82 1.14
C PRO A 207 -14.26 9.04 0.47
N GLU A 208 -14.64 10.30 0.21
CA GLU A 208 -15.91 10.67 -0.43
C GLU A 208 -15.94 10.18 -1.88
N TRP A 209 -14.82 10.35 -2.59
CA TRP A 209 -14.68 9.86 -3.96
C TRP A 209 -14.84 8.32 -4.01
N LEU A 210 -14.15 7.60 -3.11
CA LEU A 210 -14.24 6.14 -3.04
C LEU A 210 -15.69 5.67 -2.78
N LYS A 211 -16.37 6.28 -1.81
CA LYS A 211 -17.76 5.95 -1.49
C LYS A 211 -18.69 6.20 -2.66
N ARG A 212 -18.51 7.30 -3.38
CA ARG A 212 -19.34 7.67 -4.54
C ARG A 212 -19.07 6.79 -5.75
N GLU A 213 -17.81 6.62 -6.14
CA GLU A 213 -17.44 5.98 -7.41
C GLU A 213 -17.35 4.45 -7.30
N VAL A 214 -16.91 3.93 -6.16
CA VAL A 214 -16.74 2.49 -5.95
C VAL A 214 -17.87 1.92 -5.09
N GLY A 215 -18.23 2.59 -3.99
CA GLY A 215 -19.28 2.15 -3.07
C GLY A 215 -20.67 2.10 -3.71
N SER A 216 -20.92 2.85 -4.81
CA SER A 216 -22.16 2.75 -5.61
C SER A 216 -22.23 1.47 -6.45
N MET A 217 -21.10 0.81 -6.71
CA MET A 217 -21.03 -0.36 -7.59
C MET A 217 -20.91 -1.68 -6.85
N MET A 218 -20.36 -1.65 -5.61
CA MET A 218 -20.08 -2.85 -4.83
C MET A 218 -20.02 -2.56 -3.34
N THR A 219 -20.21 -3.60 -2.53
CA THR A 219 -20.10 -3.47 -1.08
C THR A 219 -18.66 -3.27 -0.66
N ILE A 220 -18.37 -2.14 -0.02
CA ILE A 220 -17.06 -1.81 0.53
C ILE A 220 -17.15 -1.52 2.03
N GLU A 221 -16.12 -1.89 2.77
CA GLU A 221 -15.90 -1.51 4.16
C GLU A 221 -14.55 -0.82 4.27
N ILE A 222 -14.47 0.33 4.98
CA ILE A 222 -13.24 1.08 5.16
C ILE A 222 -12.78 0.94 6.60
N LYS A 223 -11.58 0.38 6.81
CA LYS A 223 -10.93 0.16 8.11
C LYS A 223 -9.62 0.95 8.18
N PRO A 224 -9.11 1.25 9.38
CA PRO A 224 -7.77 1.84 9.50
C PRO A 224 -6.71 0.76 9.22
N TRP A 225 -5.85 1.01 8.23
CA TRP A 225 -4.63 0.22 8.08
C TRP A 225 -3.49 0.87 8.88
N ARG A 226 -3.19 2.14 8.60
CA ARG A 226 -2.16 2.91 9.29
C ARG A 226 -2.48 4.41 9.19
N SER A 227 -2.73 5.06 10.33
CA SER A 227 -3.05 6.49 10.34
C SER A 227 -1.81 7.37 10.17
N MET A 228 -0.66 6.92 10.67
CA MET A 228 0.60 7.68 10.61
C MET A 228 1.29 7.53 9.26
N SER A 229 1.47 8.63 8.53
CA SER A 229 2.38 8.66 7.37
C SER A 229 3.84 8.54 7.81
N THR A 230 4.72 8.13 6.91
CA THR A 230 6.17 8.12 7.16
C THR A 230 6.67 9.50 7.62
N ARG A 231 6.12 10.57 7.06
CA ARG A 231 6.43 11.94 7.47
C ARG A 231 6.03 12.21 8.92
N LEU A 232 4.80 11.83 9.34
CA LEU A 232 4.35 11.96 10.72
C LEU A 232 5.20 11.13 11.67
N LEU A 233 5.52 9.88 11.29
CA LEU A 233 6.42 9.04 12.08
C LEU A 233 7.76 9.73 12.31
N ARG A 234 8.40 10.24 11.26
CA ARG A 234 9.73 10.88 11.35
C ARG A 234 9.72 12.18 12.17
N TRP A 235 8.64 12.95 12.16
CA TRP A 235 8.54 14.20 12.92
C TRP A 235 8.15 13.98 14.38
N PHE A 236 7.17 13.13 14.65
CA PHE A 236 6.60 13.01 16.00
C PHE A 236 7.16 11.86 16.81
N VAL A 237 7.68 10.81 16.17
CA VAL A 237 8.16 9.62 16.88
C VAL A 237 9.66 9.74 17.19
N ARG A 238 9.97 9.85 18.47
CA ARG A 238 11.34 9.94 18.99
C ARG A 238 11.84 8.58 19.46
N PRO A 239 13.19 8.34 19.51
CA PRO A 239 13.73 7.08 20.04
C PRO A 239 13.25 6.79 21.47
N PHE A 240 13.25 7.83 22.33
CA PHE A 240 12.71 7.73 23.70
C PHE A 240 11.21 8.01 23.71
N GLY A 241 10.42 7.11 24.33
CA GLY A 241 8.95 7.23 24.44
C GLY A 241 8.16 6.95 23.16
N GLY A 242 8.80 6.92 22.00
CA GLY A 242 8.11 6.77 20.70
C GLY A 242 7.38 5.44 20.53
N ARG A 243 7.90 4.34 21.09
CA ARG A 243 7.19 3.04 21.07
C ARG A 243 5.88 3.11 21.85
N THR A 244 5.89 3.68 23.06
CA THR A 244 4.69 3.85 23.88
C THR A 244 3.67 4.75 23.19
N PHE A 245 4.13 5.85 22.59
CA PHE A 245 3.28 6.72 21.78
C PHE A 245 2.64 5.96 20.62
N LEU A 246 3.39 5.16 19.87
CA LEU A 246 2.84 4.40 18.75
C LEU A 246 1.89 3.27 19.19
N ARG A 247 2.13 2.64 20.35
CA ARG A 247 1.18 1.69 20.96
C ARG A 247 -0.13 2.38 21.32
N PHE A 248 -0.05 3.59 21.85
CA PHE A 248 -1.23 4.41 22.14
C PHE A 248 -1.98 4.81 20.86
N VAL A 249 -1.28 5.24 19.81
CA VAL A 249 -1.88 5.51 18.50
C VAL A 249 -2.59 4.26 17.95
N PHE A 250 -1.93 3.10 18.00
CA PHE A 250 -2.48 1.83 17.54
C PHE A 250 -3.76 1.45 18.30
N TRP A 251 -3.79 1.68 19.62
CA TRP A 251 -4.96 1.48 20.46
C TRP A 251 -6.09 2.44 20.09
N LEU A 252 -5.80 3.73 19.89
CA LEU A 252 -6.79 4.72 19.43
C LEU A 252 -7.37 4.36 18.06
N GLU A 253 -6.56 3.88 17.14
CA GLU A 253 -7.03 3.40 15.82
C GLU A 253 -8.04 2.24 15.97
N GLY A 254 -7.84 1.38 16.98
CA GLY A 254 -8.79 0.31 17.31
C GLY A 254 -10.06 0.81 18.00
N LEU A 255 -9.95 1.86 18.84
CA LEU A 255 -11.08 2.43 19.57
C LEU A 255 -11.99 3.29 18.67
N PHE A 256 -11.40 4.02 17.73
CA PHE A 256 -12.10 4.91 16.80
C PHE A 256 -11.85 4.54 15.33
N PRO A 257 -12.16 3.29 14.92
CA PRO A 257 -11.75 2.77 13.62
C PRO A 257 -12.30 3.58 12.44
N LYS A 258 -13.56 4.02 12.50
CA LYS A 258 -14.17 4.84 11.42
C LYS A 258 -13.45 6.17 11.24
N PHE A 259 -13.12 6.84 12.34
CA PHE A 259 -12.40 8.11 12.28
C PHE A 259 -11.02 7.95 11.65
N PHE A 260 -10.23 6.99 12.13
CA PHE A 260 -8.88 6.78 11.60
C PHE A 260 -8.85 6.18 10.19
N ALA A 261 -9.87 5.43 9.80
CA ALA A 261 -10.01 4.91 8.45
C ALA A 261 -10.17 6.04 7.41
N GLU A 262 -10.95 7.06 7.72
CA GLU A 262 -11.25 8.16 6.80
C GLU A 262 -10.25 9.33 6.92
N ASN A 263 -9.67 9.55 8.09
CA ASN A 263 -8.83 10.71 8.39
C ASN A 263 -7.34 10.39 8.51
N GLY A 264 -6.97 9.11 8.63
CA GLY A 264 -5.59 8.63 8.64
C GLY A 264 -4.99 8.55 7.25
N GLN A 265 -3.69 8.23 7.16
CA GLN A 265 -2.96 8.23 5.89
C GLN A 265 -3.36 7.07 4.97
N TYR A 266 -3.52 5.87 5.52
CA TYR A 266 -3.72 4.65 4.74
C TYR A 266 -4.91 3.87 5.27
N PRO A 267 -6.00 3.78 4.50
CA PRO A 267 -7.11 2.88 4.78
C PRO A 267 -6.81 1.45 4.33
N LEU A 268 -7.48 0.50 4.96
CA LEU A 268 -7.74 -0.83 4.44
C LEU A 268 -9.16 -0.83 3.86
N ILE A 269 -9.28 -0.98 2.57
CA ILE A 269 -10.55 -1.05 1.85
C ILE A 269 -10.85 -2.53 1.60
N VAL A 270 -11.91 -3.03 2.24
CA VAL A 270 -12.38 -4.41 2.08
C VAL A 270 -13.51 -4.40 1.07
N VAL A 271 -13.32 -5.09 -0.05
CA VAL A 271 -14.35 -5.33 -1.06
C VAL A 271 -14.96 -6.70 -0.81
N ARG A 272 -16.31 -6.79 -0.84
CA ARG A 272 -17.05 -8.05 -0.64
C ARG A 272 -17.82 -8.41 -1.91
N LYS A 273 -17.79 -9.71 -2.27
CA LYS A 273 -18.55 -10.24 -3.39
C LYS A 273 -19.64 -11.20 -2.93
#